data_abbe0208161a56ef560d9aa8ea299d05
#
_entry.id   abbe0208161a56ef560d9aa8ea299d05
#
_cell.length_a   1.000
_cell.length_b   1.000
_cell.length_c   1.000
_cell.angle_alpha   90.00
_cell.angle_beta   90.00
_cell.angle_gamma   90.00
#
_symmetry.space_group_name_H-M   'P 1'
#
loop_
_entity.id
_entity.type
_entity.pdbx_description
1 polymer ?
#
loop_
_entity_poly.entity_id
_entity_poly.type
_entity_poly.pdbx_seq_one_letter_code
_entity_poly.pdbx_strand_id
1 'polypeptide(L)'
;MAYSKFAKRYDFETVMDRRGLDSRKWDVIPIPGASVEPGFSHIPMWVADMDFPTAPSVIDAIVGRLFASPAMGYFGLEGTGFYDAIKKWHRERNNVEIVDNDVISYENSVLGGVSNVIRVYTNEGDPVLLHSPTYIGFTGTVNAAKRTIVLSELKQDEEGTYRMDFEDMEKKVVENNIKVAIFCNPHNPTGRVWEPWEIQAFVELMVKHDVKIISDEIWSDFIMEGKHTPAWSVSELAKDKVSAMYACTKTFNLAGLVGAYSVIHNDECRAKCRELAAQTHYNQPNVLSVHALVGAYNEGGEYVDELLKVIKSNQQHAYDVMQTWGGLVKTQKPQGTYVMFLDWTEFCEKRGKTMDEVLQKCVSVGVICQDGRPFHGPCHARFNFACPHSSVVEAFDRLTKYVINAEW
;
A
#
# COMPACT_ATOMS: atom_id res chain seq x y z
N MET A 1 13.47 19.64 24.24
CA MET A 1 13.47 18.30 24.86
C MET A 1 12.99 17.34 23.80
N ALA A 2 13.68 16.24 23.57
CA ALA A 2 13.23 15.27 22.57
C ALA A 2 11.92 14.61 23.04
N TYR A 3 10.95 14.50 22.15
CA TYR A 3 9.65 13.85 22.41
C TYR A 3 9.85 12.42 22.95
N SER A 4 10.84 11.70 22.42
CA SER A 4 11.23 10.35 22.81
C SER A 4 11.57 10.18 24.30
N LYS A 5 11.85 11.26 25.05
CA LYS A 5 12.16 11.17 26.50
C LYS A 5 10.92 10.94 27.36
N PHE A 6 9.71 11.15 26.83
CA PHE A 6 8.45 11.07 27.58
C PHE A 6 7.50 9.97 27.11
N ALA A 7 7.73 9.37 25.93
CA ALA A 7 6.92 8.28 25.43
C ALA A 7 7.45 6.92 25.88
N LYS A 8 6.58 5.96 26.18
CA LYS A 8 6.91 4.54 26.02
C LYS A 8 7.59 4.38 24.66
N ARG A 9 8.62 3.56 24.58
CA ARG A 9 9.44 3.45 23.37
C ARG A 9 8.59 3.29 22.11
N TYR A 10 7.57 2.42 22.14
CA TYR A 10 6.55 2.31 21.10
C TYR A 10 5.21 1.92 21.75
N ASP A 11 4.12 2.54 21.35
CA ASP A 11 2.77 2.22 21.85
C ASP A 11 1.94 1.62 20.72
N PHE A 12 1.82 0.30 20.75
CA PHE A 12 0.98 -0.47 19.84
C PHE A 12 -0.23 -1.10 20.54
N GLU A 13 -0.51 -0.71 21.79
CA GLU A 13 -1.56 -1.29 22.62
C GLU A 13 -2.73 -0.35 22.87
N THR A 14 -2.46 0.95 22.95
CA THR A 14 -3.49 1.95 23.26
C THR A 14 -4.45 2.12 22.10
N VAL A 15 -5.74 1.91 22.36
CA VAL A 15 -6.80 2.22 21.40
C VAL A 15 -7.02 3.73 21.38
N MET A 16 -6.63 4.38 20.30
CA MET A 16 -6.82 5.82 20.12
C MET A 16 -8.14 6.09 19.40
N ASP A 17 -9.07 6.78 20.06
CA ASP A 17 -10.25 7.36 19.39
C ASP A 17 -9.82 8.64 18.66
N ARG A 18 -9.83 8.61 17.34
CA ARG A 18 -9.41 9.73 16.48
C ARG A 18 -10.58 10.48 15.87
N ARG A 19 -11.81 10.29 16.37
CA ARG A 19 -12.99 11.02 15.89
C ARG A 19 -12.85 12.50 16.22
N GLY A 20 -13.18 13.35 15.24
CA GLY A 20 -13.06 14.80 15.36
C GLY A 20 -11.61 15.30 15.37
N LEU A 21 -10.64 14.47 14.99
CA LEU A 21 -9.22 14.80 14.88
C LEU A 21 -8.74 14.75 13.40
N ASP A 22 -9.59 15.15 12.48
CA ASP A 22 -9.34 15.17 11.02
C ASP A 22 -8.97 13.79 10.46
N SER A 23 -9.48 12.72 11.07
CA SER A 23 -9.20 11.34 10.66
C SER A 23 -10.29 10.80 9.74
N ARG A 24 -10.04 10.79 8.43
CA ARG A 24 -10.98 10.18 7.47
C ARG A 24 -11.40 8.76 7.86
N LYS A 25 -10.50 7.97 8.42
CA LYS A 25 -10.74 6.59 8.85
C LYS A 25 -11.79 6.51 9.97
N TRP A 26 -11.77 7.47 10.89
CA TRP A 26 -12.63 7.50 12.08
C TRP A 26 -13.90 8.34 11.90
N ASP A 27 -13.83 9.39 11.05
CA ASP A 27 -14.92 10.35 10.88
C ASP A 27 -15.91 9.94 9.78
N VAL A 28 -15.55 8.97 8.91
CA VAL A 28 -16.36 8.56 7.75
C VAL A 28 -16.66 7.06 7.81
N ILE A 29 -17.93 6.71 7.60
CA ILE A 29 -18.36 5.33 7.29
C ILE A 29 -18.47 5.21 5.76
N PRO A 30 -17.65 4.35 5.11
CA PRO A 30 -17.57 4.30 3.65
C PRO A 30 -18.74 3.55 2.98
N ILE A 31 -19.64 2.96 3.75
CA ILE A 31 -20.77 2.16 3.26
C ILE A 31 -22.04 3.03 3.29
N PRO A 32 -22.63 3.35 2.11
CA PRO A 32 -23.77 4.23 2.04
C PRO A 32 -24.97 3.71 2.86
N GLY A 33 -25.53 4.61 3.69
CA GLY A 33 -26.71 4.28 4.51
C GLY A 33 -26.45 3.40 5.73
N ALA A 34 -25.21 2.92 5.92
CA ALA A 34 -24.85 2.13 7.09
C ALA A 34 -24.57 3.01 8.31
N SER A 35 -24.89 2.51 9.49
CA SER A 35 -24.58 3.15 10.78
C SER A 35 -24.25 2.09 11.83
N VAL A 36 -23.45 2.46 12.81
CA VAL A 36 -23.15 1.60 13.95
C VAL A 36 -24.34 1.63 14.91
N GLU A 37 -24.82 0.46 15.32
CA GLU A 37 -25.93 0.32 16.24
C GLU A 37 -25.53 0.74 17.67
N PRO A 38 -26.47 1.28 18.47
CA PRO A 38 -26.21 1.59 19.88
C PRO A 38 -25.65 0.39 20.65
N GLY A 39 -24.61 0.61 21.42
CA GLY A 39 -23.96 -0.42 22.23
C GLY A 39 -22.69 -1.01 21.60
N PHE A 40 -22.40 -0.71 20.32
CA PHE A 40 -21.13 -1.06 19.69
C PHE A 40 -20.21 0.15 19.57
N SER A 41 -18.95 -0.04 19.90
CA SER A 41 -17.87 0.92 19.60
C SER A 41 -17.46 0.82 18.13
N HIS A 42 -16.92 1.92 17.59
CA HIS A 42 -16.36 1.90 16.23
C HIS A 42 -15.00 1.20 16.22
N ILE A 43 -14.83 0.26 15.29
CA ILE A 43 -13.56 -0.40 14.97
C ILE A 43 -13.31 -0.19 13.47
N PRO A 44 -12.71 0.95 13.09
CA PRO A 44 -12.51 1.26 11.67
C PRO A 44 -11.31 0.48 11.12
N MET A 45 -11.57 -0.40 10.17
CA MET A 45 -10.60 -1.25 9.49
C MET A 45 -10.58 -1.05 7.97
N TRP A 46 -10.89 0.14 7.45
CA TRP A 46 -11.09 0.38 6.02
C TRP A 46 -9.99 1.20 5.34
N VAL A 47 -9.61 2.37 5.87
CA VAL A 47 -8.51 3.16 5.30
C VAL A 47 -7.18 2.49 5.61
N ALA A 48 -6.28 2.46 4.63
CA ALA A 48 -4.93 1.97 4.83
C ALA A 48 -4.01 3.04 5.46
N ASP A 49 -4.37 3.49 6.67
CA ASP A 49 -3.53 4.19 7.64
C ASP A 49 -3.54 3.42 8.98
N MET A 50 -2.62 3.70 9.86
CA MET A 50 -2.48 2.96 11.11
C MET A 50 -3.17 3.71 12.27
N ASP A 51 -3.65 2.96 13.28
CA ASP A 51 -4.11 3.50 14.55
C ASP A 51 -2.99 3.40 15.62
N PHE A 52 -1.76 3.65 15.18
CA PHE A 52 -0.58 3.72 16.02
C PHE A 52 0.09 5.08 15.88
N PRO A 53 0.75 5.60 16.93
CA PRO A 53 1.64 6.74 16.80
C PRO A 53 2.73 6.46 15.77
N THR A 54 3.18 7.49 15.06
CA THR A 54 4.40 7.37 14.24
C THR A 54 5.64 7.18 15.11
N ALA A 55 6.75 6.73 14.49
CA ALA A 55 8.01 6.54 15.21
C ALA A 55 8.48 7.84 15.89
N PRO A 56 8.99 7.78 17.13
CA PRO A 56 9.53 8.94 17.83
C PRO A 56 10.61 9.69 17.05
N SER A 57 11.46 8.98 16.31
CA SER A 57 12.49 9.55 15.44
C SER A 57 11.94 10.48 14.36
N VAL A 58 10.74 10.19 13.85
CA VAL A 58 10.04 11.07 12.89
C VAL A 58 9.65 12.39 13.55
N ILE A 59 9.03 12.31 14.73
CA ILE A 59 8.63 13.51 15.49
C ILE A 59 9.86 14.33 15.86
N ASP A 60 10.91 13.69 16.37
CA ASP A 60 12.16 14.35 16.76
C ASP A 60 12.82 15.06 15.55
N ALA A 61 12.80 14.46 14.37
CA ALA A 61 13.34 15.08 13.16
C ALA A 61 12.52 16.30 12.71
N ILE A 62 11.20 16.23 12.74
CA ILE A 62 10.33 17.36 12.41
C ILE A 62 10.52 18.50 13.41
N VAL A 63 10.44 18.21 14.71
CA VAL A 63 10.58 19.18 15.78
C VAL A 63 11.99 19.78 15.78
N GLY A 64 13.01 18.95 15.59
CA GLY A 64 14.40 19.39 15.45
C GLY A 64 14.58 20.39 14.31
N ARG A 65 13.97 20.13 13.15
CA ARG A 65 13.95 21.07 12.00
C ARG A 65 13.28 22.40 12.34
N LEU A 66 12.16 22.36 13.05
CA LEU A 66 11.41 23.57 13.43
C LEU A 66 12.20 24.44 14.41
N PHE A 67 12.94 23.81 15.36
CA PHE A 67 13.79 24.55 16.30
C PHE A 67 15.08 25.04 15.67
N ALA A 68 15.70 24.28 14.76
CA ALA A 68 16.92 24.68 14.09
C ALA A 68 16.70 25.88 13.15
N SER A 69 15.56 25.93 12.49
CA SER A 69 15.16 27.07 11.65
C SER A 69 13.64 27.17 11.57
N PRO A 70 13.03 28.13 12.26
CA PRO A 70 11.56 28.32 12.22
C PRO A 70 11.07 28.92 10.88
N ALA A 71 11.98 29.39 10.03
CA ALA A 71 11.63 29.87 8.70
C ALA A 71 11.38 28.71 7.74
N MET A 72 10.21 28.72 7.07
CA MET A 72 9.77 27.74 6.08
C MET A 72 10.01 28.27 4.65
N GLY A 73 11.23 28.79 4.40
CA GLY A 73 11.62 29.33 3.10
C GLY A 73 11.93 28.22 2.07
N TYR A 74 12.23 28.65 0.84
CA TYR A 74 12.67 27.72 -0.20
C TYR A 74 13.92 26.95 0.21
N PHE A 75 13.97 25.67 -0.16
CA PHE A 75 15.12 24.80 0.11
C PHE A 75 15.33 23.82 -1.04
N GLY A 76 16.51 23.21 -1.09
CA GLY A 76 16.83 22.09 -1.97
C GLY A 76 16.95 20.79 -1.19
N LEU A 77 16.96 19.66 -1.88
CA LEU A 77 17.15 18.34 -1.26
C LEU A 77 18.60 18.09 -0.85
N GLU A 78 19.55 18.72 -1.55
CA GLU A 78 20.97 18.62 -1.24
C GLU A 78 21.27 19.11 0.18
N GLY A 79 22.09 18.35 0.91
CA GLY A 79 22.46 18.64 2.30
C GLY A 79 21.39 18.36 3.35
N THR A 80 20.17 17.91 2.96
CA THR A 80 19.13 17.52 3.93
C THR A 80 19.31 16.12 4.49
N GLY A 81 20.18 15.28 3.90
CA GLY A 81 20.31 13.86 4.19
C GLY A 81 19.29 12.97 3.47
N PHE A 82 18.45 13.54 2.60
CA PHE A 82 17.37 12.81 1.90
C PHE A 82 17.89 11.61 1.11
N TYR A 83 18.88 11.82 0.24
CA TYR A 83 19.45 10.76 -0.59
C TYR A 83 20.16 9.70 0.24
N ASP A 84 20.94 10.12 1.25
CA ASP A 84 21.68 9.19 2.10
C ASP A 84 20.77 8.30 2.93
N ALA A 85 19.68 8.87 3.46
CA ALA A 85 18.67 8.13 4.21
C ALA A 85 17.98 7.07 3.34
N ILE A 86 17.59 7.42 2.10
CA ILE A 86 17.00 6.48 1.14
C ILE A 86 17.98 5.36 0.80
N LYS A 87 19.22 5.70 0.43
CA LYS A 87 20.26 4.71 0.10
C LYS A 87 20.51 3.75 1.27
N LYS A 88 20.65 4.30 2.49
CA LYS A 88 20.81 3.50 3.71
C LYS A 88 19.64 2.53 3.88
N TRP A 89 18.40 3.02 3.77
CA TRP A 89 17.20 2.22 3.96
C TRP A 89 17.12 1.05 2.96
N HIS A 90 17.37 1.32 1.69
CA HIS A 90 17.38 0.28 0.65
C HIS A 90 18.46 -0.76 0.88
N ARG A 91 19.65 -0.35 1.28
CA ARG A 91 20.74 -1.28 1.61
C ARG A 91 20.38 -2.16 2.81
N GLU A 92 19.86 -1.57 3.88
CA GLU A 92 19.61 -2.28 5.14
C GLU A 92 18.33 -3.14 5.10
N ARG A 93 17.27 -2.67 4.42
CA ARG A 93 15.96 -3.34 4.41
C ARG A 93 15.71 -4.18 3.15
N ASN A 94 16.15 -3.71 2.01
CA ASN A 94 15.91 -4.38 0.73
C ASN A 94 17.14 -5.12 0.19
N ASN A 95 18.31 -4.98 0.83
CA ASN A 95 19.59 -5.57 0.41
C ASN A 95 19.98 -5.20 -1.03
N VAL A 96 19.76 -3.95 -1.42
CA VAL A 96 20.13 -3.40 -2.73
C VAL A 96 20.89 -2.10 -2.57
N GLU A 97 21.83 -1.84 -3.47
CA GLU A 97 22.60 -0.60 -3.49
C GLU A 97 22.09 0.36 -4.55
N ILE A 98 21.83 1.59 -4.14
CA ILE A 98 21.58 2.72 -5.04
C ILE A 98 22.83 3.61 -4.99
N VAL A 99 23.64 3.58 -6.04
CA VAL A 99 24.92 4.29 -6.07
C VAL A 99 24.74 5.78 -6.35
N ASP A 100 23.97 6.08 -7.40
CA ASP A 100 23.80 7.42 -7.92
C ASP A 100 22.55 8.11 -7.33
N ASN A 101 22.73 9.35 -6.85
CA ASN A 101 21.61 10.18 -6.40
C ASN A 101 20.65 10.52 -7.56
N ASP A 102 21.20 10.63 -8.77
CA ASP A 102 20.39 11.03 -9.92
C ASP A 102 19.24 10.06 -10.25
N VAL A 103 19.37 8.78 -9.90
CA VAL A 103 18.28 7.82 -10.10
C VAL A 103 17.10 8.03 -9.16
N ILE A 104 17.29 8.81 -8.07
CA ILE A 104 16.25 9.14 -7.09
C ILE A 104 15.63 10.48 -7.45
N SER A 105 14.30 10.53 -7.55
CA SER A 105 13.56 11.77 -7.69
C SER A 105 12.50 11.89 -6.59
N TYR A 106 12.35 13.09 -6.02
CA TYR A 106 11.24 13.37 -5.10
C TYR A 106 9.92 13.35 -5.87
N GLU A 107 8.92 12.75 -5.26
CA GLU A 107 7.55 12.70 -5.75
C GLU A 107 6.59 13.23 -4.66
N ASN A 108 5.56 13.98 -5.02
CA ASN A 108 4.54 14.41 -4.04
C ASN A 108 3.71 13.23 -3.54
N SER A 109 3.53 12.21 -4.38
CA SER A 109 2.87 10.97 -4.01
C SER A 109 3.29 9.84 -4.96
N VAL A 110 3.14 8.60 -4.53
CA VAL A 110 3.34 7.41 -5.37
C VAL A 110 2.43 7.46 -6.59
N LEU A 111 1.14 7.78 -6.44
CA LEU A 111 0.21 7.87 -7.57
C LEU A 111 0.55 9.01 -8.54
N GLY A 112 1.17 10.08 -8.04
CA GLY A 112 1.71 11.14 -8.89
C GLY A 112 2.85 10.64 -9.77
N GLY A 113 3.82 9.93 -9.20
CA GLY A 113 4.90 9.28 -9.94
C GLY A 113 4.37 8.26 -10.96
N VAL A 114 3.40 7.43 -10.56
CA VAL A 114 2.69 6.51 -11.48
C VAL A 114 2.08 7.26 -12.66
N SER A 115 1.35 8.36 -12.39
CA SER A 115 0.73 9.19 -13.42
C SER A 115 1.76 9.80 -14.38
N ASN A 116 2.91 10.25 -13.86
CA ASN A 116 3.98 10.83 -14.68
C ASN A 116 4.52 9.81 -15.67
N VAL A 117 4.86 8.59 -15.22
CA VAL A 117 5.38 7.54 -16.09
C VAL A 117 4.34 7.09 -17.14
N ILE A 118 3.06 6.95 -16.75
CA ILE A 118 1.97 6.68 -17.71
C ILE A 118 1.98 7.73 -18.82
N ARG A 119 2.02 9.02 -18.48
CA ARG A 119 1.98 10.13 -19.44
C ARG A 119 3.21 10.22 -20.35
N VAL A 120 4.37 9.79 -19.85
CA VAL A 120 5.62 9.75 -20.63
C VAL A 120 5.55 8.72 -21.75
N TYR A 121 4.91 7.59 -21.52
CA TYR A 121 4.95 6.44 -22.44
C TYR A 121 3.64 6.16 -23.18
N THR A 122 2.56 6.87 -22.86
CA THR A 122 1.24 6.65 -23.45
C THR A 122 0.55 7.97 -23.82
N ASN A 123 -0.40 7.89 -24.75
CA ASN A 123 -1.32 8.97 -25.12
C ASN A 123 -2.71 8.72 -24.52
N GLU A 124 -3.62 9.71 -24.62
CA GLU A 124 -5.03 9.52 -24.27
C GLU A 124 -5.64 8.38 -25.12
N GLY A 125 -6.35 7.48 -24.47
CA GLY A 125 -6.94 6.29 -25.09
C GLY A 125 -6.04 5.05 -25.09
N ASP A 126 -4.73 5.18 -24.92
CA ASP A 126 -3.81 4.03 -24.91
C ASP A 126 -4.09 3.09 -23.73
N PRO A 127 -3.92 1.78 -23.91
CA PRO A 127 -4.16 0.79 -22.88
C PRO A 127 -2.99 0.68 -21.88
N VAL A 128 -3.34 0.48 -20.61
CA VAL A 128 -2.42 0.21 -19.50
C VAL A 128 -2.80 -1.11 -18.84
N LEU A 129 -1.84 -2.01 -18.65
CA LEU A 129 -2.06 -3.32 -18.02
C LEU A 129 -2.04 -3.19 -16.49
N LEU A 130 -3.05 -3.77 -15.84
CA LEU A 130 -3.15 -3.96 -14.40
C LEU A 130 -3.45 -5.42 -14.08
N HIS A 131 -3.02 -5.91 -12.92
CA HIS A 131 -3.55 -7.15 -12.35
C HIS A 131 -4.97 -6.91 -11.79
N SER A 132 -5.76 -7.98 -11.68
CA SER A 132 -7.05 -7.98 -10.99
C SER A 132 -7.09 -9.12 -9.98
N PRO A 133 -7.45 -8.89 -8.69
CA PRO A 133 -7.82 -7.59 -8.13
C PRO A 133 -6.69 -6.57 -8.14
N THR A 134 -7.02 -5.28 -8.00
CA THR A 134 -6.04 -4.19 -8.06
C THR A 134 -6.34 -3.08 -7.06
N TYR A 135 -5.34 -2.24 -6.76
CA TYR A 135 -5.56 -1.07 -5.93
C TYR A 135 -6.39 0.00 -6.65
N ILE A 136 -7.44 0.50 -5.98
CA ILE A 136 -8.37 1.51 -6.54
C ILE A 136 -7.67 2.79 -7.01
N GLY A 137 -6.53 3.14 -6.40
CA GLY A 137 -5.73 4.30 -6.81
C GLY A 137 -5.16 4.14 -8.22
N PHE A 138 -4.84 2.93 -8.67
CA PHE A 138 -4.34 2.71 -10.04
C PHE A 138 -5.45 2.91 -11.06
N THR A 139 -6.63 2.31 -10.84
CA THR A 139 -7.79 2.52 -11.72
C THR A 139 -8.18 3.98 -11.80
N GLY A 140 -8.19 4.68 -10.65
CA GLY A 140 -8.43 6.12 -10.59
C GLY A 140 -7.38 6.93 -11.37
N THR A 141 -6.10 6.60 -11.24
CA THR A 141 -5.00 7.30 -11.92
C THR A 141 -5.03 7.08 -13.43
N VAL A 142 -5.24 5.83 -13.88
CA VAL A 142 -5.33 5.49 -15.31
C VAL A 142 -6.52 6.21 -15.95
N ASN A 143 -7.70 6.19 -15.30
CA ASN A 143 -8.90 6.88 -15.77
C ASN A 143 -8.72 8.41 -15.80
N ALA A 144 -8.13 9.00 -14.75
CA ALA A 144 -7.86 10.44 -14.69
C ALA A 144 -6.85 10.87 -15.78
N ALA A 145 -5.92 10.00 -16.14
CA ALA A 145 -5.03 10.19 -17.26
C ALA A 145 -5.70 9.93 -18.62
N LYS A 146 -6.98 9.54 -18.67
CA LYS A 146 -7.76 9.18 -19.86
C LYS A 146 -7.13 8.01 -20.65
N ARG A 147 -6.59 7.02 -19.96
CA ARG A 147 -6.09 5.78 -20.55
C ARG A 147 -7.12 4.68 -20.36
N THR A 148 -7.02 3.63 -21.16
CA THR A 148 -7.89 2.45 -21.06
C THR A 148 -7.25 1.40 -20.15
N ILE A 149 -8.04 0.79 -19.28
CA ILE A 149 -7.57 -0.27 -18.37
C ILE A 149 -7.71 -1.61 -19.07
N VAL A 150 -6.64 -2.41 -19.07
CA VAL A 150 -6.64 -3.82 -19.45
C VAL A 150 -6.28 -4.63 -18.22
N LEU A 151 -7.15 -5.55 -17.81
CA LEU A 151 -6.97 -6.36 -16.61
C LEU A 151 -6.45 -7.75 -16.95
N SER A 152 -5.42 -8.21 -16.22
CA SER A 152 -5.04 -9.61 -16.16
C SER A 152 -5.38 -10.16 -14.80
N GLU A 153 -6.23 -11.17 -14.75
CA GLU A 153 -6.72 -11.74 -13.50
C GLU A 153 -5.65 -12.62 -12.85
N LEU A 154 -5.43 -12.38 -11.55
CA LEU A 154 -4.62 -13.28 -10.74
C LEU A 154 -5.39 -14.58 -10.52
N LYS A 155 -4.70 -15.71 -10.59
CA LYS A 155 -5.24 -17.03 -10.28
C LYS A 155 -4.84 -17.42 -8.86
N GLN A 156 -5.65 -18.21 -8.20
CA GLN A 156 -5.27 -18.86 -6.95
C GLN A 156 -4.79 -20.29 -7.24
N ASP A 157 -3.66 -20.65 -6.65
CA ASP A 157 -3.16 -22.02 -6.66
C ASP A 157 -3.96 -22.92 -5.68
N GLU A 158 -3.58 -24.20 -5.58
CA GLU A 158 -4.26 -25.17 -4.71
C GLU A 158 -4.23 -24.77 -3.22
N GLU A 159 -3.28 -23.96 -2.81
CA GLU A 159 -3.13 -23.44 -1.46
C GLU A 159 -3.88 -22.11 -1.23
N GLY A 160 -4.53 -21.59 -2.27
CA GLY A 160 -5.25 -20.31 -2.26
C GLY A 160 -4.32 -19.09 -2.39
N THR A 161 -3.06 -19.28 -2.78
CA THR A 161 -2.10 -18.20 -3.00
C THR A 161 -2.32 -17.58 -4.37
N TYR A 162 -2.40 -16.25 -4.43
CA TYR A 162 -2.53 -15.54 -5.70
C TYR A 162 -1.25 -15.63 -6.53
N ARG A 163 -1.40 -15.98 -7.81
CA ARG A 163 -0.35 -16.12 -8.81
C ARG A 163 -0.66 -15.29 -10.05
N MET A 164 0.37 -14.80 -10.72
CA MET A 164 0.24 -14.15 -12.02
C MET A 164 -0.08 -15.18 -13.11
N ASP A 165 -1.00 -14.83 -14.02
CA ASP A 165 -1.29 -15.60 -15.22
C ASP A 165 -0.46 -15.07 -16.38
N PHE A 166 0.74 -15.62 -16.55
CA PHE A 166 1.69 -15.18 -17.58
C PHE A 166 1.17 -15.35 -19.01
N GLU A 167 0.37 -16.40 -19.27
CA GLU A 167 -0.21 -16.64 -20.60
C GLU A 167 -1.28 -15.59 -20.92
N ASP A 168 -2.16 -15.29 -19.96
CA ASP A 168 -3.18 -14.25 -20.12
C ASP A 168 -2.54 -12.87 -20.27
N MET A 169 -1.51 -12.57 -19.46
CA MET A 169 -0.78 -11.30 -19.57
C MET A 169 -0.14 -11.13 -20.94
N GLU A 170 0.58 -12.16 -21.44
CA GLU A 170 1.23 -12.09 -22.76
C GLU A 170 0.21 -11.86 -23.87
N LYS A 171 -0.88 -12.63 -23.85
CA LYS A 171 -1.98 -12.47 -24.79
C LYS A 171 -2.52 -11.03 -24.79
N LYS A 172 -2.82 -10.47 -23.62
CA LYS A 172 -3.34 -9.11 -23.47
C LYS A 172 -2.36 -8.03 -23.90
N VAL A 173 -1.08 -8.21 -23.59
CA VAL A 173 0.00 -7.32 -24.04
C VAL A 173 0.04 -7.24 -25.58
N VAL A 174 -0.02 -8.37 -26.25
CA VAL A 174 0.05 -8.44 -27.72
C VAL A 174 -1.23 -7.93 -28.37
N GLU A 175 -2.40 -8.43 -27.94
CA GLU A 175 -3.70 -8.09 -28.54
C GLU A 175 -4.05 -6.61 -28.40
N ASN A 176 -3.63 -5.97 -27.28
CA ASN A 176 -3.95 -4.57 -26.99
C ASN A 176 -2.78 -3.62 -27.28
N ASN A 177 -1.64 -4.10 -27.78
CA ASN A 177 -0.43 -3.29 -28.00
C ASN A 177 -0.03 -2.47 -26.76
N ILE A 178 0.00 -3.11 -25.58
CA ILE A 178 0.31 -2.50 -24.30
C ILE A 178 1.71 -1.90 -24.31
N LYS A 179 1.87 -0.69 -23.78
CA LYS A 179 3.16 0.00 -23.62
C LYS A 179 3.58 0.18 -22.18
N VAL A 180 2.62 0.12 -21.25
CA VAL A 180 2.85 0.34 -19.82
C VAL A 180 2.07 -0.69 -19.01
N ALA A 181 2.73 -1.30 -18.04
CA ALA A 181 2.11 -2.15 -17.03
C ALA A 181 2.37 -1.59 -15.62
N ILE A 182 1.36 -1.62 -14.73
CA ILE A 182 1.51 -1.28 -13.32
C ILE A 182 1.62 -2.57 -12.51
N PHE A 183 2.68 -2.67 -11.74
CA PHE A 183 3.00 -3.79 -10.87
C PHE A 183 2.99 -3.35 -9.40
N CYS A 184 2.20 -3.99 -8.55
CA CYS A 184 2.13 -3.70 -7.11
C CYS A 184 2.94 -4.75 -6.34
N ASN A 185 3.98 -4.33 -5.63
CA ASN A 185 4.95 -5.23 -5.01
C ASN A 185 5.42 -4.73 -3.62
N PRO A 186 4.95 -5.30 -2.52
CA PRO A 186 3.88 -6.31 -2.34
C PRO A 186 2.50 -5.86 -2.83
N HIS A 187 1.64 -6.84 -3.08
CA HIS A 187 0.38 -6.61 -3.77
C HIS A 187 -0.76 -6.18 -2.82
N ASN A 188 -1.38 -5.06 -3.11
CA ASN A 188 -2.62 -4.58 -2.49
C ASN A 188 -3.77 -4.72 -3.50
N PRO A 189 -4.87 -5.44 -3.21
CA PRO A 189 -5.36 -5.73 -1.85
C PRO A 189 -5.03 -7.12 -1.29
N THR A 190 -4.42 -8.03 -2.06
CA THR A 190 -4.32 -9.45 -1.68
C THR A 190 -3.30 -9.74 -0.57
N GLY A 191 -2.33 -8.85 -0.34
CA GLY A 191 -1.22 -9.10 0.58
C GLY A 191 -0.17 -10.08 0.06
N ARG A 192 -0.17 -10.37 -1.26
CA ARG A 192 0.82 -11.24 -1.87
C ARG A 192 2.20 -10.61 -1.85
N VAL A 193 3.21 -11.36 -1.38
CA VAL A 193 4.63 -11.05 -1.54
C VAL A 193 5.15 -11.90 -2.68
N TRP A 194 5.48 -11.27 -3.80
CA TRP A 194 5.92 -11.97 -5.00
C TRP A 194 7.28 -12.63 -4.78
N GLU A 195 7.42 -13.87 -5.22
CA GLU A 195 8.69 -14.59 -5.19
C GLU A 195 9.65 -14.01 -6.25
N PRO A 196 10.98 -14.04 -6.03
CA PRO A 196 11.94 -13.46 -6.97
C PRO A 196 11.79 -13.97 -8.41
N TRP A 197 11.46 -15.25 -8.57
CA TRP A 197 11.25 -15.85 -9.90
C TRP A 197 9.99 -15.32 -10.60
N GLU A 198 8.91 -15.00 -9.83
CA GLU A 198 7.69 -14.41 -10.40
C GLU A 198 7.97 -12.99 -10.90
N ILE A 199 8.72 -12.21 -10.11
CA ILE A 199 9.12 -10.85 -10.50
C ILE A 199 10.01 -10.90 -11.75
N GLN A 200 10.97 -11.81 -11.78
CA GLN A 200 11.86 -11.98 -12.93
C GLN A 200 11.07 -12.39 -14.18
N ALA A 201 10.19 -13.39 -14.09
CA ALA A 201 9.36 -13.83 -15.22
C ALA A 201 8.44 -12.70 -15.72
N PHE A 202 7.86 -11.91 -14.82
CA PHE A 202 7.07 -10.73 -15.18
C PHE A 202 7.92 -9.69 -15.94
N VAL A 203 9.09 -9.37 -15.41
CA VAL A 203 10.02 -8.41 -16.06
C VAL A 203 10.45 -8.93 -17.44
N GLU A 204 10.84 -10.18 -17.55
CA GLU A 204 11.25 -10.80 -18.83
C GLU A 204 10.13 -10.76 -19.88
N LEU A 205 8.90 -11.04 -19.47
CA LEU A 205 7.72 -10.93 -20.33
C LEU A 205 7.52 -9.49 -20.83
N MET A 206 7.60 -8.51 -19.93
CA MET A 206 7.44 -7.10 -20.29
C MET A 206 8.59 -6.61 -21.20
N VAL A 207 9.82 -7.03 -20.93
CA VAL A 207 11.00 -6.72 -21.77
C VAL A 207 10.84 -7.28 -23.17
N LYS A 208 10.39 -8.54 -23.30
CA LYS A 208 10.15 -9.21 -24.60
C LYS A 208 9.24 -8.40 -25.52
N HIS A 209 8.27 -7.68 -24.97
CA HIS A 209 7.29 -6.90 -25.73
C HIS A 209 7.50 -5.38 -25.63
N ASP A 210 8.66 -4.93 -25.15
CA ASP A 210 9.02 -3.51 -24.95
C ASP A 210 8.02 -2.73 -24.10
N VAL A 211 7.41 -3.38 -23.10
CA VAL A 211 6.50 -2.76 -22.14
C VAL A 211 7.29 -2.14 -20.99
N LYS A 212 6.99 -0.90 -20.62
CA LYS A 212 7.56 -0.23 -19.44
C LYS A 212 6.80 -0.65 -18.20
N ILE A 213 7.51 -0.84 -17.11
CA ILE A 213 6.96 -1.30 -15.84
C ILE A 213 6.97 -0.15 -14.84
N ILE A 214 5.82 0.13 -14.23
CA ILE A 214 5.71 1.00 -13.05
C ILE A 214 5.53 0.07 -11.85
N SER A 215 6.52 0.01 -10.97
CA SER A 215 6.45 -0.81 -9.76
C SER A 215 6.10 0.06 -8.56
N ASP A 216 4.89 -0.13 -8.03
CA ASP A 216 4.51 0.48 -6.74
C ASP A 216 4.99 -0.41 -5.60
N GLU A 217 6.01 0.05 -4.90
CA GLU A 217 6.68 -0.67 -3.82
C GLU A 217 6.47 0.00 -2.46
N ILE A 218 5.38 0.77 -2.31
CA ILE A 218 5.06 1.48 -1.06
C ILE A 218 4.86 0.54 0.15
N TRP A 219 4.63 -0.76 -0.10
CA TRP A 219 4.44 -1.78 0.91
C TRP A 219 5.70 -2.61 1.21
N SER A 220 6.85 -2.25 0.65
CA SER A 220 8.11 -3.02 0.71
C SER A 220 8.58 -3.37 2.13
N ASP A 221 8.22 -2.57 3.13
CA ASP A 221 8.59 -2.82 4.53
C ASP A 221 7.64 -3.77 5.28
N PHE A 222 6.46 -4.06 4.73
CA PHE A 222 5.47 -4.91 5.37
C PHE A 222 5.54 -6.34 4.84
N ILE A 223 6.56 -7.07 5.27
CA ILE A 223 6.80 -8.46 4.89
C ILE A 223 6.70 -9.33 6.14
N MET A 224 5.66 -10.15 6.23
CA MET A 224 5.43 -11.10 7.32
C MET A 224 5.95 -12.49 6.97
N GLU A 225 5.95 -12.84 5.69
CA GLU A 225 6.45 -14.12 5.17
C GLU A 225 7.18 -13.91 3.84
N GLY A 226 8.32 -14.54 3.65
CA GLY A 226 9.16 -14.35 2.47
C GLY A 226 10.12 -13.17 2.59
N LYS A 227 10.44 -12.54 1.46
CA LYS A 227 11.36 -11.39 1.36
C LYS A 227 10.92 -10.48 0.23
N HIS A 228 10.94 -9.18 0.47
CA HIS A 228 10.78 -8.20 -0.60
C HIS A 228 11.98 -8.22 -1.54
N THR A 229 11.68 -8.17 -2.83
CA THR A 229 12.69 -8.01 -3.89
C THR A 229 12.26 -6.84 -4.76
N PRO A 230 13.03 -5.73 -4.77
CA PRO A 230 12.74 -4.60 -5.65
C PRO A 230 12.71 -5.03 -7.12
N ALA A 231 11.66 -4.70 -7.84
CA ALA A 231 11.47 -5.19 -9.21
C ALA A 231 12.60 -4.76 -10.16
N TRP A 232 13.19 -3.58 -9.97
CA TRP A 232 14.31 -3.09 -10.76
C TRP A 232 15.63 -3.84 -10.51
N SER A 233 15.71 -4.62 -9.41
CA SER A 233 16.96 -5.27 -8.98
C SER A 233 17.13 -6.70 -9.51
N VAL A 234 16.10 -7.28 -10.13
CA VAL A 234 16.14 -8.71 -10.56
C VAL A 234 17.05 -8.97 -11.76
N SER A 235 17.35 -7.95 -12.57
CA SER A 235 18.29 -8.04 -13.69
C SER A 235 18.74 -6.66 -14.17
N GLU A 236 19.79 -6.60 -14.99
CA GLU A 236 20.21 -5.34 -15.62
C GLU A 236 19.14 -4.79 -16.58
N LEU A 237 18.39 -5.67 -17.27
CA LEU A 237 17.27 -5.26 -18.11
C LEU A 237 16.13 -4.67 -17.30
N ALA A 238 15.92 -5.15 -16.06
CA ALA A 238 14.94 -4.58 -15.14
C ALA A 238 15.25 -3.12 -14.81
N LYS A 239 16.52 -2.76 -14.63
CA LYS A 239 16.91 -1.36 -14.37
C LYS A 239 16.48 -0.43 -15.52
N ASP A 240 16.53 -0.87 -16.76
CA ASP A 240 16.08 -0.06 -17.90
C ASP A 240 14.57 0.06 -18.02
N LYS A 241 13.83 -0.96 -17.60
CA LYS A 241 12.38 -1.03 -17.83
C LYS A 241 11.53 -0.63 -16.65
N VAL A 242 12.05 -0.73 -15.43
CA VAL A 242 11.28 -0.51 -14.20
C VAL A 242 11.47 0.92 -13.68
N SER A 243 10.34 1.58 -13.46
CA SER A 243 10.23 2.82 -12.70
C SER A 243 9.59 2.49 -11.36
N ALA A 244 10.38 2.43 -10.29
CA ALA A 244 9.89 2.03 -8.97
C ALA A 244 9.50 3.24 -8.11
N MET A 245 8.36 3.13 -7.42
CA MET A 245 7.78 4.17 -6.57
C MET A 245 7.77 3.73 -5.12
N TYR A 246 8.25 4.57 -4.23
CA TYR A 246 8.39 4.31 -2.80
C TYR A 246 7.88 5.48 -1.96
N ALA A 247 7.48 5.20 -0.73
CA ALA A 247 7.23 6.23 0.27
C ALA A 247 7.32 5.65 1.69
N CYS A 248 7.80 6.44 2.64
CA CYS A 248 7.75 6.09 4.06
C CYS A 248 6.35 6.27 4.68
N THR A 249 5.37 6.75 3.90
CA THR A 249 4.05 7.13 4.41
C THR A 249 3.23 5.96 4.94
N LYS A 250 3.37 4.76 4.38
CA LYS A 250 2.72 3.55 4.91
C LYS A 250 3.48 3.01 6.11
N THR A 251 4.80 2.90 6.01
CA THR A 251 5.68 2.33 7.03
C THR A 251 5.63 3.09 8.35
N PHE A 252 5.51 4.42 8.29
CA PHE A 252 5.56 5.29 9.47
C PHE A 252 4.26 6.08 9.70
N ASN A 253 3.15 5.70 9.06
CA ASN A 253 1.84 6.34 9.23
C ASN A 253 1.86 7.86 8.92
N LEU A 254 2.47 8.25 7.80
CA LEU A 254 2.71 9.65 7.42
C LEU A 254 1.90 10.09 6.19
N ALA A 255 0.78 9.43 5.88
CA ALA A 255 -0.01 9.75 4.68
C ALA A 255 -0.50 11.22 4.65
N GLY A 256 -0.69 11.84 5.81
CA GLY A 256 -1.04 13.27 5.93
C GLY A 256 0.09 14.25 5.63
N LEU A 257 1.35 13.78 5.61
CA LEU A 257 2.53 14.58 5.31
C LEU A 257 2.95 14.46 3.85
N VAL A 258 2.15 14.14 2.93
CA VAL A 258 2.54 13.93 1.52
C VAL A 258 4.07 13.84 1.25
N GLY A 259 4.50 13.01 0.35
CA GLY A 259 5.91 12.81 0.03
C GLY A 259 6.19 11.35 -0.32
N ALA A 260 6.87 11.16 -1.42
CA ALA A 260 7.28 9.89 -1.96
C ALA A 260 8.60 10.10 -2.72
N TYR A 261 9.14 9.04 -3.29
CA TYR A 261 10.24 9.13 -4.23
C TYR A 261 10.17 8.01 -5.25
N SER A 262 10.75 8.27 -6.41
CA SER A 262 10.96 7.27 -7.44
C SER A 262 12.42 6.87 -7.54
N VAL A 263 12.67 5.61 -7.94
CA VAL A 263 13.97 5.10 -8.35
C VAL A 263 13.86 4.68 -9.80
N ILE A 264 14.45 5.46 -10.70
CA ILE A 264 14.38 5.28 -12.16
C ILE A 264 15.80 5.31 -12.73
N HIS A 265 16.31 4.17 -13.14
CA HIS A 265 17.66 4.03 -13.69
C HIS A 265 17.73 4.47 -15.17
N ASN A 266 16.65 4.32 -15.93
CA ASN A 266 16.58 4.77 -17.32
C ASN A 266 16.62 6.30 -17.42
N ASP A 267 17.70 6.84 -17.99
CA ASP A 267 17.96 8.29 -18.08
C ASP A 267 16.89 9.04 -18.88
N GLU A 268 16.43 8.46 -19.98
CA GLU A 268 15.41 9.06 -20.83
C GLU A 268 14.06 9.18 -20.09
N CYS A 269 13.64 8.09 -19.45
CA CYS A 269 12.41 8.08 -18.66
C CYS A 269 12.47 9.13 -17.54
N ARG A 270 13.57 9.14 -16.80
CA ARG A 270 13.78 10.06 -15.69
C ARG A 270 13.77 11.52 -16.14
N ALA A 271 14.47 11.83 -17.24
CA ALA A 271 14.48 13.18 -17.81
C ALA A 271 13.07 13.64 -18.22
N LYS A 272 12.31 12.79 -18.92
CA LYS A 272 10.93 13.11 -19.34
C LYS A 272 9.98 13.28 -18.16
N CYS A 273 10.11 12.46 -17.10
CA CYS A 273 9.32 12.61 -15.88
C CYS A 273 9.63 13.94 -15.18
N ARG A 274 10.91 14.31 -15.09
CA ARG A 274 11.33 15.61 -14.51
C ARG A 274 10.84 16.80 -15.33
N GLU A 275 10.89 16.69 -16.65
CA GLU A 275 10.36 17.74 -17.55
C GLU A 275 8.85 17.91 -17.35
N LEU A 276 8.08 16.84 -17.33
CA LEU A 276 6.64 16.88 -17.09
C LEU A 276 6.30 17.48 -15.72
N ALA A 277 7.03 17.08 -14.68
CA ALA A 277 6.87 17.65 -13.34
C ALA A 277 7.19 19.15 -13.30
N ALA A 278 8.21 19.59 -14.02
CA ALA A 278 8.58 21.00 -14.13
C ALA A 278 7.50 21.85 -14.85
N GLN A 279 6.90 21.31 -15.93
CA GLN A 279 5.83 21.98 -16.67
C GLN A 279 4.58 22.25 -15.82
N THR A 280 4.29 21.37 -14.87
CA THR A 280 3.11 21.47 -14.00
C THR A 280 3.42 22.02 -12.61
N HIS A 281 4.68 22.36 -12.33
CA HIS A 281 5.18 22.69 -10.99
C HIS A 281 4.82 21.65 -9.94
N TYR A 282 4.60 20.40 -10.34
CA TYR A 282 4.41 19.25 -9.49
C TYR A 282 5.76 18.80 -8.89
N ASN A 283 5.76 18.06 -7.79
CA ASN A 283 6.97 17.57 -7.13
C ASN A 283 7.85 18.66 -6.47
N GLN A 284 7.23 19.73 -5.98
CA GLN A 284 7.93 20.64 -5.09
C GLN A 284 8.07 19.99 -3.71
N PRO A 285 9.28 19.79 -3.18
CA PRO A 285 9.46 19.10 -1.92
C PRO A 285 8.89 19.89 -0.74
N ASN A 286 8.23 19.19 0.19
CA ASN A 286 7.79 19.73 1.46
C ASN A 286 8.87 19.52 2.51
N VAL A 287 9.33 20.59 3.15
CA VAL A 287 10.46 20.52 4.09
C VAL A 287 10.21 19.58 5.27
N LEU A 288 8.99 19.55 5.83
CA LEU A 288 8.68 18.67 6.96
C LEU A 288 8.61 17.21 6.54
N SER A 289 8.09 16.93 5.34
CA SER A 289 8.04 15.58 4.78
C SER A 289 9.43 15.01 4.51
N VAL A 290 10.35 15.85 4.03
CA VAL A 290 11.75 15.45 3.80
C VAL A 290 12.44 15.11 5.13
N HIS A 291 12.29 15.96 6.16
CA HIS A 291 12.88 15.69 7.47
C HIS A 291 12.21 14.50 8.17
N ALA A 292 10.89 14.31 7.99
CA ALA A 292 10.18 13.12 8.46
C ALA A 292 10.77 11.84 7.86
N LEU A 293 11.00 11.80 6.54
CA LEU A 293 11.63 10.66 5.85
C LEU A 293 13.04 10.42 6.39
N VAL A 294 13.85 11.48 6.56
CA VAL A 294 15.22 11.36 7.08
C VAL A 294 15.23 10.75 8.48
N GLY A 295 14.37 11.24 9.39
CA GLY A 295 14.23 10.67 10.74
C GLY A 295 13.71 9.23 10.74
N ALA A 296 12.73 8.93 9.85
CA ALA A 296 12.17 7.61 9.68
C ALA A 296 13.24 6.59 9.23
N TYR A 297 13.96 6.88 8.18
CA TYR A 297 14.90 5.94 7.57
C TYR A 297 16.23 5.83 8.31
N ASN A 298 16.66 6.87 9.01
CA ASN A 298 17.90 6.80 9.77
C ASN A 298 17.76 6.06 11.10
N GLU A 299 16.62 6.18 11.78
CA GLU A 299 16.48 5.70 13.16
C GLU A 299 15.19 4.86 13.39
N GLY A 300 14.31 4.74 12.39
CA GLY A 300 13.02 4.06 12.53
C GLY A 300 13.04 2.54 12.33
N GLY A 301 14.22 1.93 12.08
CA GLY A 301 14.31 0.49 11.78
C GLY A 301 13.70 -0.39 12.86
N GLU A 302 14.03 -0.16 14.12
CA GLU A 302 13.52 -0.91 15.26
C GLU A 302 11.99 -0.74 15.45
N TYR A 303 11.47 0.49 15.22
CA TYR A 303 10.03 0.73 15.23
C TYR A 303 9.31 -0.19 14.23
N VAL A 304 9.85 -0.32 13.01
CA VAL A 304 9.28 -1.19 11.97
C VAL A 304 9.33 -2.65 12.40
N ASP A 305 10.46 -3.10 12.98
CA ASP A 305 10.60 -4.48 13.41
C ASP A 305 9.61 -4.86 14.52
N GLU A 306 9.34 -3.96 15.47
CA GLU A 306 8.33 -4.17 16.51
C GLU A 306 6.90 -4.07 15.95
N LEU A 307 6.63 -3.11 15.06
CA LEU A 307 5.35 -2.96 14.37
C LEU A 307 4.97 -4.22 13.58
N LEU A 308 5.92 -4.80 12.86
CA LEU A 308 5.70 -6.02 12.07
C LEU A 308 5.27 -7.20 12.94
N LYS A 309 5.78 -7.32 14.16
CA LYS A 309 5.36 -8.38 15.11
C LYS A 309 3.89 -8.24 15.47
N VAL A 310 3.43 -7.00 15.73
CA VAL A 310 2.03 -6.72 16.06
C VAL A 310 1.13 -7.01 14.87
N ILE A 311 1.48 -6.52 13.68
CA ILE A 311 0.68 -6.72 12.46
C ILE A 311 0.59 -8.21 12.12
N LYS A 312 1.71 -8.95 12.20
CA LYS A 312 1.75 -10.40 11.97
C LYS A 312 0.83 -11.12 12.94
N SER A 313 0.88 -10.79 14.24
CA SER A 313 0.00 -11.36 15.26
C SER A 313 -1.48 -11.07 14.96
N ASN A 314 -1.80 -9.83 14.56
CA ASN A 314 -3.15 -9.41 14.22
C ASN A 314 -3.72 -10.19 13.03
N GLN A 315 -2.96 -10.28 11.96
CA GLN A 315 -3.38 -10.99 10.75
C GLN A 315 -3.46 -12.51 10.99
N GLN A 316 -2.54 -13.08 11.78
CA GLN A 316 -2.58 -14.49 12.14
C GLN A 316 -3.81 -14.82 12.99
N HIS A 317 -4.12 -14.00 14.01
CA HIS A 317 -5.33 -14.16 14.82
C HIS A 317 -6.59 -14.14 13.94
N ALA A 318 -6.72 -13.15 13.08
CA ALA A 318 -7.86 -13.05 12.18
C ALA A 318 -7.97 -14.26 11.24
N TYR A 319 -6.86 -14.68 10.66
CA TYR A 319 -6.79 -15.87 9.81
C TYR A 319 -7.24 -17.13 10.56
N ASP A 320 -6.75 -17.35 11.77
CA ASP A 320 -7.09 -18.51 12.60
C ASP A 320 -8.58 -18.53 12.98
N VAL A 321 -9.14 -17.37 13.35
CA VAL A 321 -10.58 -17.25 13.62
C VAL A 321 -11.39 -17.59 12.37
N MET A 322 -10.99 -17.10 11.19
CA MET A 322 -11.68 -17.40 9.93
C MET A 322 -11.67 -18.88 9.58
N GLN A 323 -10.63 -19.65 9.96
CA GLN A 323 -10.62 -21.11 9.76
C GLN A 323 -11.77 -21.79 10.53
N THR A 324 -12.22 -21.21 11.64
CA THR A 324 -13.37 -21.74 12.43
C THR A 324 -14.72 -21.49 11.75
N TRP A 325 -14.79 -20.63 10.71
CA TRP A 325 -16.02 -20.30 10.01
C TRP A 325 -16.43 -21.33 8.92
N GLY A 326 -15.74 -22.46 8.86
CA GLY A 326 -16.11 -23.56 7.96
C GLY A 326 -16.03 -23.22 6.46
N GLY A 327 -15.11 -22.35 6.09
CA GLY A 327 -14.88 -21.94 4.70
C GLY A 327 -15.91 -20.96 4.15
N LEU A 328 -16.78 -20.38 5.00
CA LEU A 328 -17.75 -19.36 4.58
C LEU A 328 -17.10 -18.08 4.08
N VAL A 329 -15.96 -17.73 4.62
CA VAL A 329 -15.15 -16.57 4.19
C VAL A 329 -13.72 -17.07 3.98
N LYS A 330 -13.12 -16.69 2.86
CA LYS A 330 -11.78 -17.15 2.48
C LYS A 330 -10.83 -15.98 2.31
N THR A 331 -9.55 -16.22 2.48
CA THR A 331 -8.48 -15.28 2.17
C THR A 331 -7.19 -16.04 1.95
N GLN A 332 -6.26 -15.47 1.20
CA GLN A 332 -4.88 -15.93 1.17
C GLN A 332 -4.27 -15.85 2.58
N LYS A 333 -3.43 -16.79 2.95
CA LYS A 333 -2.60 -16.67 4.17
C LYS A 333 -1.77 -15.39 4.10
N PRO A 334 -1.78 -14.54 5.14
CA PRO A 334 -1.08 -13.25 5.12
C PRO A 334 0.42 -13.40 4.87
N GLN A 335 0.93 -12.73 3.86
CA GLN A 335 2.35 -12.71 3.51
C GLN A 335 2.95 -11.32 3.65
N GLY A 336 2.21 -10.29 3.26
CA GLY A 336 2.67 -8.90 3.29
C GLY A 336 1.52 -7.91 3.38
N THR A 337 1.88 -6.63 3.46
CA THR A 337 1.00 -5.49 3.75
C THR A 337 0.35 -5.59 5.15
N TYR A 338 -0.38 -4.58 5.57
CA TYR A 338 -1.23 -4.70 6.77
C TYR A 338 -2.72 -4.78 6.43
N VAL A 339 -3.04 -5.20 5.20
CA VAL A 339 -4.43 -5.43 4.77
C VAL A 339 -4.63 -6.89 4.37
N MET A 340 -5.86 -7.37 4.52
CA MET A 340 -6.31 -8.66 4.00
C MET A 340 -7.55 -8.46 3.16
N PHE A 341 -7.68 -9.26 2.11
CA PHE A 341 -8.79 -9.22 1.15
C PHE A 341 -9.63 -10.47 1.33
N LEU A 342 -10.78 -10.31 1.98
CA LEU A 342 -11.66 -11.39 2.41
C LEU A 342 -12.74 -11.65 1.36
N ASP A 343 -12.80 -12.87 0.86
CA ASP A 343 -13.80 -13.35 -0.08
C ASP A 343 -15.03 -13.91 0.67
N TRP A 344 -16.18 -13.26 0.49
CA TRP A 344 -17.46 -13.59 1.09
C TRP A 344 -18.40 -14.36 0.15
N THR A 345 -17.92 -14.80 -1.01
CA THR A 345 -18.75 -15.46 -2.02
C THR A 345 -19.54 -16.64 -1.44
N GLU A 346 -18.85 -17.56 -0.77
CA GLU A 346 -19.45 -18.75 -0.17
C GLU A 346 -20.48 -18.41 0.92
N PHE A 347 -20.21 -17.37 1.71
CA PHE A 347 -21.16 -16.89 2.72
C PHE A 347 -22.42 -16.33 2.06
N CYS A 348 -22.26 -15.48 1.05
CA CYS A 348 -23.37 -14.87 0.34
C CYS A 348 -24.27 -15.94 -0.32
N GLU A 349 -23.67 -16.91 -0.99
CA GLU A 349 -24.40 -18.00 -1.64
C GLU A 349 -25.15 -18.89 -0.64
N LYS A 350 -24.48 -19.36 0.42
CA LYS A 350 -25.09 -20.26 1.41
C LYS A 350 -26.14 -19.60 2.28
N ARG A 351 -26.00 -18.30 2.54
CA ARG A 351 -26.93 -17.52 3.39
C ARG A 351 -27.98 -16.75 2.61
N GLY A 352 -27.90 -16.74 1.26
CA GLY A 352 -28.80 -15.96 0.41
C GLY A 352 -28.68 -14.46 0.65
N LYS A 353 -27.45 -13.98 0.93
CA LYS A 353 -27.15 -12.58 1.23
C LYS A 353 -26.43 -11.91 0.08
N THR A 354 -26.65 -10.63 -0.07
CA THR A 354 -25.86 -9.77 -0.96
C THR A 354 -24.63 -9.21 -0.24
N MET A 355 -23.63 -8.80 -0.99
CA MET A 355 -22.46 -8.13 -0.40
C MET A 355 -22.81 -6.80 0.28
N ASP A 356 -23.84 -6.09 -0.20
CA ASP A 356 -24.33 -4.87 0.45
C ASP A 356 -24.89 -5.16 1.86
N GLU A 357 -25.67 -6.22 2.03
CA GLU A 357 -26.20 -6.64 3.33
C GLU A 357 -25.04 -7.04 4.26
N VAL A 358 -24.03 -7.77 3.76
CA VAL A 358 -22.85 -8.15 4.55
C VAL A 358 -22.11 -6.91 5.04
N LEU A 359 -21.82 -5.95 4.14
CA LEU A 359 -21.11 -4.71 4.51
C LEU A 359 -21.91 -3.88 5.53
N GLN A 360 -23.23 -3.74 5.33
CA GLN A 360 -24.10 -3.04 6.28
C GLN A 360 -24.12 -3.75 7.63
N LYS A 361 -24.18 -5.07 7.64
CA LYS A 361 -24.18 -5.86 8.88
C LYS A 361 -22.86 -5.76 9.63
N CYS A 362 -21.71 -5.79 8.94
CA CYS A 362 -20.41 -5.55 9.55
C CYS A 362 -20.37 -4.16 10.22
N VAL A 363 -20.83 -3.13 9.51
CA VAL A 363 -20.87 -1.76 10.06
C VAL A 363 -21.82 -1.67 11.25
N SER A 364 -22.99 -2.32 11.20
CA SER A 364 -23.98 -2.26 12.30
C SER A 364 -23.40 -2.74 13.62
N VAL A 365 -22.51 -3.71 13.62
CA VAL A 365 -21.79 -4.21 14.80
C VAL A 365 -20.48 -3.48 15.09
N GLY A 366 -20.23 -2.36 14.41
CA GLY A 366 -19.09 -1.48 14.64
C GLY A 366 -17.83 -1.86 13.88
N VAL A 367 -17.82 -2.92 13.07
CA VAL A 367 -16.65 -3.33 12.28
C VAL A 367 -16.73 -2.71 10.88
N ILE A 368 -15.97 -1.62 10.67
CA ILE A 368 -16.06 -0.81 9.46
C ILE A 368 -14.96 -1.23 8.49
N CYS A 369 -15.29 -2.04 7.49
CA CYS A 369 -14.38 -2.52 6.45
C CYS A 369 -14.54 -1.76 5.13
N GLN A 370 -13.63 -1.98 4.19
CA GLN A 370 -13.66 -1.39 2.85
C GLN A 370 -14.36 -2.33 1.87
N ASP A 371 -15.32 -1.82 1.12
CA ASP A 371 -15.93 -2.52 -0.02
C ASP A 371 -14.85 -2.98 -1.02
N GLY A 372 -14.88 -4.25 -1.39
CA GLY A 372 -13.92 -4.87 -2.30
C GLY A 372 -14.22 -4.67 -3.78
N ARG A 373 -15.43 -4.26 -4.14
CA ARG A 373 -15.86 -4.10 -5.55
C ARG A 373 -15.02 -3.08 -6.32
N PRO A 374 -14.63 -1.93 -5.75
CA PRO A 374 -13.69 -1.00 -6.41
C PRO A 374 -12.28 -1.56 -6.64
N PHE A 375 -11.92 -2.65 -5.95
CA PHE A 375 -10.66 -3.40 -6.17
C PHE A 375 -10.82 -4.55 -7.17
N HIS A 376 -11.96 -4.66 -7.85
CA HIS A 376 -12.35 -5.76 -8.74
C HIS A 376 -12.62 -7.10 -8.01
N GLY A 377 -13.00 -7.05 -6.73
CA GLY A 377 -13.46 -8.21 -5.97
C GLY A 377 -14.97 -8.13 -5.71
N PRO A 378 -15.83 -8.73 -6.56
CA PRO A 378 -17.28 -8.52 -6.54
C PRO A 378 -17.95 -8.91 -5.22
N CYS A 379 -17.40 -9.91 -4.55
CA CYS A 379 -17.89 -10.41 -3.27
C CYS A 379 -16.81 -10.33 -2.17
N HIS A 380 -15.99 -9.29 -2.20
CA HIS A 380 -14.86 -9.15 -1.26
C HIS A 380 -15.01 -7.91 -0.37
N ALA A 381 -14.36 -7.96 0.78
CA ALA A 381 -14.12 -6.82 1.64
C ALA A 381 -12.64 -6.76 2.03
N ARG A 382 -12.06 -5.56 2.06
CA ARG A 382 -10.67 -5.36 2.51
C ARG A 382 -10.65 -4.84 3.94
N PHE A 383 -9.84 -5.47 4.77
CA PHE A 383 -9.65 -5.13 6.17
C PHE A 383 -8.21 -4.66 6.43
N ASN A 384 -8.06 -3.64 7.27
CA ASN A 384 -6.79 -3.10 7.74
C ASN A 384 -6.49 -3.61 9.17
N PHE A 385 -5.33 -4.19 9.38
CA PHE A 385 -4.88 -4.80 10.62
C PHE A 385 -3.84 -3.97 11.40
N ALA A 386 -3.53 -2.76 10.94
CA ALA A 386 -2.63 -1.84 11.64
C ALA A 386 -3.38 -1.05 12.72
N CYS A 387 -3.88 -1.77 13.72
CA CYS A 387 -4.56 -1.26 14.92
C CYS A 387 -4.18 -2.14 16.13
N PRO A 388 -4.46 -1.72 17.38
CA PRO A 388 -4.19 -2.52 18.57
C PRO A 388 -4.79 -3.92 18.50
N HIS A 389 -4.06 -4.92 19.00
CA HIS A 389 -4.48 -6.32 18.96
C HIS A 389 -5.87 -6.54 19.58
N SER A 390 -6.17 -5.86 20.66
CA SER A 390 -7.50 -5.90 21.31
C SER A 390 -8.65 -5.50 20.38
N SER A 391 -8.41 -4.51 19.49
CA SER A 391 -9.41 -4.12 18.48
C SER A 391 -9.65 -5.20 17.43
N VAL A 392 -8.60 -5.93 17.02
CA VAL A 392 -8.73 -7.05 16.07
C VAL A 392 -9.49 -8.20 16.71
N VAL A 393 -9.14 -8.57 17.94
CA VAL A 393 -9.86 -9.61 18.69
C VAL A 393 -11.34 -9.27 18.80
N GLU A 394 -11.65 -8.07 19.26
CA GLU A 394 -13.04 -7.61 19.41
C GLU A 394 -13.79 -7.59 18.05
N ALA A 395 -13.14 -7.12 16.98
CA ALA A 395 -13.75 -7.12 15.65
C ALA A 395 -14.12 -8.52 15.18
N PHE A 396 -13.21 -9.48 15.30
CA PHE A 396 -13.44 -10.84 14.83
C PHE A 396 -14.39 -11.63 15.74
N ASP A 397 -14.43 -11.34 17.04
CA ASP A 397 -15.46 -11.86 17.96
C ASP A 397 -16.86 -11.35 17.55
N ARG A 398 -17.00 -10.05 17.23
CA ARG A 398 -18.26 -9.49 16.76
C ARG A 398 -18.68 -10.06 15.41
N LEU A 399 -17.76 -10.17 14.45
CA LEU A 399 -18.04 -10.82 13.15
C LEU A 399 -18.50 -12.26 13.35
N THR A 400 -17.81 -13.03 14.17
CA THR A 400 -18.17 -14.43 14.47
C THR A 400 -19.56 -14.53 15.08
N LYS A 401 -19.84 -13.71 16.10
CA LYS A 401 -21.09 -13.81 16.87
C LYS A 401 -22.29 -13.26 16.10
N TYR A 402 -22.16 -12.11 15.46
CA TYR A 402 -23.29 -11.33 14.97
C TYR A 402 -23.43 -11.31 13.43
N VAL A 403 -22.42 -11.79 12.70
CA VAL A 403 -22.47 -11.89 11.23
C VAL A 403 -22.46 -13.35 10.79
N ILE A 404 -21.48 -14.13 11.23
CA ILE A 404 -21.29 -15.52 10.78
C ILE A 404 -22.31 -16.46 11.39
N ASN A 405 -22.49 -16.44 12.73
CA ASN A 405 -23.32 -17.39 13.46
C ASN A 405 -24.74 -16.90 13.73
N ALA A 406 -25.07 -15.66 13.45
CA ALA A 406 -26.42 -15.13 13.64
C ALA A 406 -27.28 -15.35 12.40
N GLU A 407 -28.60 -15.50 12.65
CA GLU A 407 -29.63 -15.33 11.62
C GLU A 407 -30.01 -13.85 11.55
N TRP A 408 -29.96 -13.25 10.40
CA TRP A 408 -30.30 -11.83 10.17
C TRP A 408 -30.71 -11.56 8.72
#